data_210a855c2844d5650ce9b6a573c47719
#
_entry.id   210a855c2844d5650ce9b6a573c47719
#
_cell.length_a   1.000
_cell.length_b   1.000
_cell.length_c   1.000
_cell.angle_alpha   90.00
_cell.angle_beta   90.00
_cell.angle_gamma   90.00
#
_symmetry.space_group_name_H-M   'P 1'
#
loop_
_entity.id
_entity.type
_entity.pdbx_description
1 polymer ?
#
loop_
_entity_poly.entity_id
_entity_poly.type
_entity_poly.pdbx_seq_one_letter_code
_entity_poly.pdbx_strand_id
1 'polypeptide(L)'
;MKRYLTLALAALAFAACQQTVEPEMTPGKVQVEPVITKATEVNFENGDQIGLTMAKVNGTEAYASNACLTFDGNIFSGDLVWYADAYSQADVYAYYPYSSEGAPAIYAAVADQTEGIAQADLMAAVKKGVLPTPNAVTMVFKHLMTKIVVNIDNVSGATVEVVEINGTPVSGEVDYENLAVAAAAEAIAVKAYEATAGQVWKAIIVPGTVKMELAVSLSNGKKITQPLAEMTLKSGGQYTVNARIVEDNMIVSASGEIENWTNEGEIEFDGEGSSEELPVEFTEYDGYFVYDGVEYKTVTLADGNTWMAENLRFIPRGRTVSTDPVEDAGIWYPASNADKVADPALAETLGLLYDAATAFGAEITVDNAASFEGTQGICPTGWHIPTVAEMTGLVGHCSNSALINPDGAYYDATIKGASLAALAEDDWNWQFASMRNKANTAGKGSYTVTNYNGVYGIMSYMIGSSNYQVTTNEDGSLKNVQYYYLMPTYNASNEKVTVAYGNFLAGASLRCVKNK
;
A
#
# COMPACT_ATOMS: atom_id res chain seq x y z
N MET A 1 43.96 -107.61 26.68
CA MET A 1 45.42 -107.46 26.86
C MET A 1 45.85 -106.11 26.43
N LYS A 2 46.53 -105.38 27.34
CA LYS A 2 47.45 -104.27 27.09
C LYS A 2 46.91 -102.98 26.57
N ARG A 3 47.19 -101.83 27.05
CA ARG A 3 47.95 -101.30 28.24
C ARG A 3 47.67 -99.75 28.19
N TYR A 4 47.51 -99.18 29.36
CA TYR A 4 47.34 -97.72 29.61
C TYR A 4 48.50 -96.87 29.19
N LEU A 5 48.25 -95.64 28.78
CA LEU A 5 49.14 -94.55 29.03
C LEU A 5 48.40 -93.27 29.16
N THR A 6 48.35 -92.74 30.39
CA THR A 6 47.79 -91.44 30.75
C THR A 6 48.82 -90.36 30.43
N LEU A 7 48.38 -89.33 29.70
CA LEU A 7 49.13 -88.06 29.60
C LEU A 7 48.21 -86.93 30.03
N ALA A 8 48.58 -86.30 31.18
CA ALA A 8 47.95 -85.07 31.64
C ALA A 8 48.52 -83.91 30.86
N LEU A 9 47.68 -83.11 30.24
CA LEU A 9 48.04 -81.86 29.63
C LEU A 9 47.35 -80.74 30.42
N ALA A 10 48.17 -79.91 31.09
CA ALA A 10 47.72 -78.70 31.76
C ALA A 10 47.31 -77.65 30.70
N ALA A 11 46.06 -77.28 30.67
CA ALA A 11 45.62 -76.17 29.87
C ALA A 11 45.77 -74.86 30.66
N LEU A 12 46.75 -74.03 30.30
CA LEU A 12 46.80 -72.63 30.67
C LEU A 12 45.71 -71.88 29.95
N ALA A 13 44.67 -71.46 30.66
CA ALA A 13 43.70 -70.52 30.21
C ALA A 13 44.34 -69.12 30.12
N PHE A 14 44.64 -68.66 28.93
CA PHE A 14 44.87 -67.27 28.65
C PHE A 14 43.44 -66.60 28.55
N ALA A 15 43.09 -65.86 29.60
CA ALA A 15 42.02 -64.89 29.52
C ALA A 15 42.49 -63.72 28.65
N ALA A 16 42.27 -63.80 27.35
CA ALA A 16 42.35 -62.62 26.49
C ALA A 16 41.12 -61.72 26.80
N CYS A 17 41.33 -60.65 27.52
CA CYS A 17 40.43 -59.53 27.47
C CYS A 17 40.37 -59.06 26.00
N GLN A 18 39.36 -59.51 25.25
CA GLN A 18 38.98 -58.81 24.06
C GLN A 18 38.36 -57.50 24.54
N GLN A 19 39.15 -56.41 24.50
CA GLN A 19 38.56 -55.08 24.36
C GLN A 19 37.81 -55.15 23.05
N THR A 20 36.49 -55.21 23.13
CA THR A 20 35.64 -54.85 22.02
C THR A 20 35.94 -53.37 21.70
N VAL A 21 36.80 -53.18 20.69
CA VAL A 21 36.92 -51.87 20.08
C VAL A 21 35.56 -51.62 19.49
N GLU A 22 34.79 -50.80 20.15
CA GLU A 22 33.57 -50.29 19.56
C GLU A 22 33.96 -49.64 18.21
N PRO A 23 33.29 -49.91 17.13
CA PRO A 23 33.60 -49.30 15.85
C PRO A 23 33.38 -47.78 16.00
N GLU A 24 34.47 -47.03 15.98
CA GLU A 24 34.39 -45.58 15.85
C GLU A 24 33.69 -45.30 14.53
N MET A 25 32.43 -44.93 14.65
CA MET A 25 31.67 -44.48 13.48
C MET A 25 32.25 -43.12 13.05
N THR A 26 32.73 -43.05 11.80
CA THR A 26 33.07 -41.74 11.24
C THR A 26 31.82 -40.87 11.26
N PRO A 27 31.84 -39.70 11.96
CA PRO A 27 30.65 -38.88 12.06
C PRO A 27 30.13 -38.48 10.68
N GLY A 28 28.96 -38.95 10.32
CA GLY A 28 28.25 -38.54 9.10
C GLY A 28 27.63 -37.16 9.26
N LYS A 29 27.33 -36.49 8.15
CA LYS A 29 26.56 -35.25 8.18
C LYS A 29 25.16 -35.50 8.70
N VAL A 30 24.61 -34.55 9.47
CA VAL A 30 23.20 -34.53 9.84
C VAL A 30 22.40 -34.04 8.64
N GLN A 31 21.45 -34.85 8.22
CA GLN A 31 20.55 -34.56 7.11
C GLN A 31 19.10 -34.70 7.57
N VAL A 32 18.23 -33.83 7.07
CA VAL A 32 16.80 -33.86 7.39
C VAL A 32 15.98 -34.02 6.12
N GLU A 33 15.16 -35.07 6.08
CA GLU A 33 14.13 -35.25 5.08
C GLU A 33 12.82 -34.64 5.61
N PRO A 34 12.38 -33.51 5.05
CA PRO A 34 11.17 -32.86 5.52
C PRO A 34 9.92 -33.60 5.04
N VAL A 35 8.95 -33.75 5.93
CA VAL A 35 7.58 -34.12 5.60
C VAL A 35 6.68 -33.02 6.13
N ILE A 36 5.89 -32.40 5.26
CA ILE A 36 4.89 -31.43 5.67
C ILE A 36 3.56 -32.18 5.81
N THR A 37 2.91 -32.05 6.98
CA THR A 37 1.61 -32.68 7.22
C THR A 37 0.52 -31.95 6.47
N LYS A 38 0.02 -32.57 5.42
CA LYS A 38 -0.96 -32.10 4.43
C LYS A 38 -0.38 -31.09 3.43
N ALA A 39 -0.59 -31.45 2.15
CA ALA A 39 -0.08 -30.72 1.00
C ALA A 39 -0.48 -29.24 1.05
N THR A 40 0.50 -28.39 1.10
CA THR A 40 0.32 -26.94 1.18
C THR A 40 0.77 -26.31 -0.13
N GLU A 41 0.31 -25.10 -0.35
CA GLU A 41 0.86 -24.22 -1.38
C GLU A 41 2.32 -23.83 -1.10
N VAL A 42 2.83 -24.13 0.09
CA VAL A 42 4.21 -23.89 0.52
C VAL A 42 4.88 -25.25 0.71
N ASN A 43 5.46 -25.77 -0.35
CA ASN A 43 6.52 -26.78 -0.25
C ASN A 43 7.83 -26.04 -0.02
N PHE A 44 8.77 -26.67 0.67
CA PHE A 44 10.13 -26.13 0.73
C PHE A 44 10.70 -26.00 -0.68
N GLU A 45 11.30 -24.84 -0.96
CA GLU A 45 11.95 -24.56 -2.23
C GLU A 45 13.45 -24.71 -2.12
N ASN A 46 14.12 -24.99 -3.24
CA ASN A 46 15.56 -25.10 -3.26
C ASN A 46 16.23 -23.79 -2.76
N GLY A 47 17.02 -23.90 -1.71
CA GLY A 47 17.63 -22.76 -1.04
C GLY A 47 16.96 -22.36 0.27
N ASP A 48 15.78 -22.86 0.60
CA ASP A 48 15.17 -22.67 1.90
C ASP A 48 16.07 -23.13 3.02
N GLN A 49 16.00 -22.44 4.16
CA GLN A 49 16.87 -22.72 5.30
C GLN A 49 16.04 -22.98 6.56
N ILE A 50 16.49 -23.97 7.31
CA ILE A 50 15.97 -24.29 8.65
C ILE A 50 17.07 -24.12 9.71
N GLY A 51 16.64 -23.76 10.92
CA GLY A 51 17.49 -23.82 12.11
C GLY A 51 17.29 -25.15 12.82
N LEU A 52 18.38 -25.85 13.13
CA LEU A 52 18.32 -27.15 13.78
C LEU A 52 19.10 -27.11 15.10
N THR A 53 18.46 -27.61 16.16
CA THR A 53 19.04 -27.79 17.50
C THR A 53 18.99 -29.25 17.87
N MET A 54 20.11 -29.77 18.36
CA MET A 54 20.21 -31.15 18.85
C MET A 54 20.69 -31.18 20.30
N ALA A 55 19.98 -31.92 21.14
CA ALA A 55 20.37 -32.17 22.51
C ALA A 55 20.47 -33.68 22.74
N LYS A 56 21.58 -34.14 23.36
CA LYS A 56 21.66 -35.56 23.79
C LYS A 56 20.61 -35.83 24.87
N VAL A 57 19.90 -36.94 24.74
CA VAL A 57 18.96 -37.38 25.78
C VAL A 57 19.71 -37.56 27.11
N ASN A 58 19.17 -36.97 28.19
CA ASN A 58 19.83 -36.86 29.50
C ASN A 58 21.10 -35.99 29.52
N GLY A 59 21.42 -35.25 28.44
CA GLY A 59 22.45 -34.22 28.45
C GLY A 59 21.95 -32.91 29.06
N THR A 60 22.84 -32.13 29.64
CA THR A 60 22.49 -30.80 30.22
C THR A 60 22.61 -29.67 29.24
N GLU A 61 23.24 -29.90 28.10
CA GLU A 61 23.52 -28.88 27.08
C GLU A 61 23.18 -29.39 25.67
N ALA A 62 22.83 -28.49 24.79
CA ALA A 62 22.64 -28.80 23.38
C ALA A 62 23.99 -29.18 22.74
N TYR A 63 24.02 -30.28 22.00
CA TYR A 63 25.17 -30.66 21.18
C TYR A 63 25.42 -29.68 20.03
N ALA A 64 24.33 -29.26 19.40
CA ALA A 64 24.31 -28.21 18.38
C ALA A 64 23.13 -27.30 18.63
N SER A 65 23.35 -26.00 18.51
CA SER A 65 22.31 -24.98 18.68
C SER A 65 22.21 -24.15 17.40
N ASN A 66 21.01 -24.03 16.85
CA ASN A 66 20.70 -23.21 15.70
C ASN A 66 21.61 -23.46 14.47
N ALA A 67 21.94 -24.72 14.19
CA ALA A 67 22.68 -25.06 12.98
C ALA A 67 21.83 -24.78 11.73
N CYS A 68 22.38 -23.99 10.79
CA CYS A 68 21.71 -23.70 9.53
C CYS A 68 21.84 -24.88 8.57
N LEU A 69 20.72 -25.43 8.13
CA LEU A 69 20.66 -26.42 7.07
C LEU A 69 19.88 -25.85 5.88
N THR A 70 20.37 -26.10 4.66
CA THR A 70 19.79 -25.60 3.41
C THR A 70 19.16 -26.75 2.63
N PHE A 71 17.98 -26.51 2.05
CA PHE A 71 17.25 -27.45 1.24
C PHE A 71 17.80 -27.52 -0.18
N ASP A 72 18.05 -28.73 -0.70
CA ASP A 72 18.56 -28.96 -2.06
C ASP A 72 17.48 -29.41 -3.06
N GLY A 73 16.22 -29.39 -2.65
CA GLY A 73 15.09 -29.91 -3.40
C GLY A 73 14.59 -31.28 -2.90
N ASN A 74 15.35 -31.97 -2.03
CA ASN A 74 14.99 -33.24 -1.43
C ASN A 74 15.23 -33.28 0.08
N ILE A 75 16.38 -32.79 0.54
CA ILE A 75 16.80 -32.84 1.94
C ILE A 75 17.41 -31.51 2.38
N PHE A 76 17.32 -31.23 3.67
CA PHE A 76 18.11 -30.18 4.32
C PHE A 76 19.46 -30.73 4.74
N SER A 77 20.56 -30.05 4.38
CA SER A 77 21.91 -30.41 4.75
C SER A 77 22.78 -29.18 5.00
N GLY A 78 23.88 -29.38 5.75
CA GLY A 78 24.82 -28.31 6.10
C GLY A 78 26.15 -28.88 6.60
N ASP A 79 26.82 -28.12 7.46
CA ASP A 79 28.11 -28.55 8.03
C ASP A 79 27.99 -29.28 9.37
N LEU A 80 26.74 -29.44 9.89
CA LEU A 80 26.50 -30.18 11.11
C LEU A 80 26.81 -31.69 10.91
N VAL A 81 27.57 -32.26 11.80
CA VAL A 81 27.90 -33.69 11.82
C VAL A 81 27.39 -34.35 13.10
N TRP A 82 27.11 -35.64 13.03
CA TRP A 82 26.78 -36.41 14.21
C TRP A 82 28.00 -36.51 15.16
N TYR A 83 27.73 -36.63 16.45
CA TYR A 83 28.78 -36.96 17.42
C TYR A 83 29.23 -38.45 17.23
N ALA A 84 30.44 -38.76 17.68
CA ALA A 84 31.07 -40.07 17.45
C ALA A 84 30.43 -41.24 18.22
N ASP A 85 29.62 -40.96 19.24
CA ASP A 85 28.94 -41.96 20.05
C ASP A 85 27.67 -42.45 19.32
N ALA A 86 27.74 -43.65 18.76
CA ALA A 86 26.65 -44.23 17.97
C ALA A 86 25.44 -44.72 18.81
N TYR A 87 25.58 -44.76 20.13
CA TYR A 87 24.57 -45.33 21.04
C TYR A 87 23.77 -44.27 21.81
N SER A 88 24.30 -43.05 21.90
CA SER A 88 23.58 -41.97 22.55
C SER A 88 22.50 -41.41 21.63
N GLN A 89 21.29 -41.32 22.16
CA GLN A 89 20.16 -40.69 21.45
C GLN A 89 20.20 -39.17 21.59
N ALA A 90 19.67 -38.48 20.58
CA ALA A 90 19.43 -37.05 20.60
C ALA A 90 17.94 -36.70 20.36
N ASP A 91 17.49 -35.65 21.03
CA ASP A 91 16.28 -34.97 20.67
C ASP A 91 16.62 -33.88 19.65
N VAL A 92 15.92 -33.86 18.52
CA VAL A 92 16.16 -32.96 17.40
C VAL A 92 14.96 -32.04 17.22
N TYR A 93 15.25 -30.73 17.21
CA TYR A 93 14.27 -29.67 17.02
C TYR A 93 14.66 -28.86 15.77
N ALA A 94 13.72 -28.62 14.88
CA ALA A 94 13.92 -27.80 13.70
C ALA A 94 12.84 -26.76 13.57
N TYR A 95 13.16 -25.59 13.00
CA TYR A 95 12.21 -24.54 12.70
C TYR A 95 12.50 -23.87 11.36
N TYR A 96 11.49 -23.31 10.74
CA TYR A 96 11.50 -22.55 9.50
C TYR A 96 10.62 -21.29 9.64
N PRO A 97 10.99 -20.15 9.05
CA PRO A 97 12.24 -19.86 8.35
C PRO A 97 13.44 -19.71 9.32
N TYR A 98 14.64 -19.99 8.83
CA TYR A 98 15.87 -19.84 9.60
C TYR A 98 16.12 -18.37 10.00
N SER A 99 16.59 -18.17 11.20
CA SER A 99 17.10 -16.88 11.69
C SER A 99 18.49 -17.08 12.33
N SER A 100 19.43 -16.19 12.06
CA SER A 100 20.73 -16.17 12.73
C SER A 100 20.63 -15.94 14.24
N GLU A 101 19.55 -15.28 14.69
CA GLU A 101 19.25 -15.03 16.10
C GLU A 101 18.76 -16.27 16.84
N GLY A 102 18.43 -17.34 16.11
CA GLY A 102 17.88 -18.58 16.65
C GLY A 102 16.37 -18.69 16.52
N ALA A 103 15.83 -19.80 17.02
CA ALA A 103 14.39 -20.03 17.07
C ALA A 103 13.73 -18.99 17.96
N PRO A 104 12.75 -18.22 17.47
CA PRO A 104 12.11 -17.18 18.26
C PRO A 104 11.32 -17.78 19.44
N ALA A 105 11.68 -17.42 20.66
CA ALA A 105 10.86 -17.75 21.84
C ALA A 105 9.54 -16.96 21.82
N ILE A 106 9.56 -15.76 21.27
CA ILE A 106 8.40 -14.93 20.98
C ILE A 106 8.38 -14.65 19.48
N TYR A 107 7.36 -15.13 18.81
CA TYR A 107 7.14 -14.82 17.40
C TYR A 107 6.44 -13.45 17.30
N ALA A 108 7.00 -12.53 16.52
CA ALA A 108 6.39 -11.26 16.18
C ALA A 108 5.60 -11.40 14.87
N ALA A 109 4.35 -10.97 14.87
CA ALA A 109 3.51 -11.02 13.67
C ALA A 109 4.08 -10.10 12.56
N VAL A 110 4.07 -10.58 11.34
CA VAL A 110 4.44 -9.80 10.15
C VAL A 110 3.23 -8.98 9.71
N ALA A 111 3.29 -7.66 9.92
CA ALA A 111 2.17 -6.76 9.65
C ALA A 111 1.90 -6.54 8.15
N ASP A 112 2.94 -6.52 7.33
CA ASP A 112 2.82 -6.36 5.89
C ASP A 112 3.25 -7.66 5.18
N GLN A 113 2.28 -8.34 4.57
CA GLN A 113 2.49 -9.59 3.86
C GLN A 113 2.19 -9.45 2.36
N THR A 114 2.09 -8.23 1.84
CA THR A 114 1.73 -7.96 0.43
C THR A 114 2.67 -8.62 -0.58
N GLU A 115 3.94 -8.80 -0.22
CA GLU A 115 4.94 -9.49 -1.06
C GLU A 115 4.92 -11.03 -0.96
N GLY A 116 4.11 -11.59 -0.04
CA GLY A 116 3.98 -13.02 0.17
C GLY A 116 3.84 -13.43 1.64
N ILE A 117 3.38 -14.65 1.87
CA ILE A 117 3.08 -15.18 3.21
C ILE A 117 4.17 -16.10 3.78
N ALA A 118 5.15 -16.52 2.99
CA ALA A 118 6.12 -17.53 3.41
C ALA A 118 6.96 -17.11 4.63
N GLN A 119 7.37 -15.84 4.70
CA GLN A 119 8.15 -15.31 5.83
C GLN A 119 7.35 -15.17 7.12
N ALA A 120 6.02 -15.15 7.02
CA ALA A 120 5.13 -15.09 8.18
C ALA A 120 4.72 -16.49 8.68
N ASP A 121 5.05 -17.56 7.96
CA ASP A 121 4.64 -18.92 8.29
C ASP A 121 5.69 -19.65 9.11
N LEU A 122 5.65 -19.51 10.42
CA LEU A 122 6.54 -20.25 11.32
C LEU A 122 6.13 -21.73 11.34
N MET A 123 7.05 -22.60 10.92
CA MET A 123 6.89 -24.04 11.01
C MET A 123 7.94 -24.64 11.97
N ALA A 124 7.58 -25.74 12.61
CA ALA A 124 8.54 -26.46 13.43
C ALA A 124 8.31 -27.98 13.39
N ALA A 125 9.37 -28.71 13.70
CA ALA A 125 9.37 -30.17 13.80
C ALA A 125 10.18 -30.61 15.02
N VAL A 126 9.72 -31.66 15.68
CA VAL A 126 10.41 -32.29 16.81
C VAL A 126 10.49 -33.78 16.58
N LYS A 127 11.68 -34.34 16.79
CA LYS A 127 11.87 -35.80 16.78
C LYS A 127 12.75 -36.21 17.96
N LYS A 128 12.19 -37.02 18.83
CA LYS A 128 12.82 -37.48 20.05
C LYS A 128 13.57 -38.79 19.85
N GLY A 129 14.67 -38.99 20.59
CA GLY A 129 15.39 -40.26 20.70
C GLY A 129 16.04 -40.74 19.39
N VAL A 130 16.55 -39.83 18.57
CA VAL A 130 17.22 -40.14 17.31
C VAL A 130 18.66 -40.63 17.56
N LEU A 131 18.99 -41.82 17.06
CA LEU A 131 20.38 -42.30 17.06
C LEU A 131 21.16 -41.69 15.86
N PRO A 132 22.49 -41.48 15.99
CA PRO A 132 23.34 -41.13 14.88
C PRO A 132 23.14 -42.10 13.70
N THR A 133 22.92 -41.54 12.51
CA THR A 133 22.59 -42.29 11.29
C THR A 133 23.24 -41.66 10.06
N PRO A 134 23.71 -42.47 9.08
CA PRO A 134 24.14 -41.96 7.79
C PRO A 134 22.99 -41.51 6.88
N ASN A 135 21.74 -41.87 7.23
CA ASN A 135 20.57 -41.54 6.44
C ASN A 135 19.97 -40.20 6.93
N ALA A 136 19.19 -39.57 6.06
CA ALA A 136 18.42 -38.39 6.45
C ALA A 136 17.38 -38.75 7.53
N VAL A 137 17.24 -37.88 8.50
CA VAL A 137 16.24 -38.00 9.58
C VAL A 137 14.93 -37.44 9.05
N THR A 138 13.93 -38.27 8.87
CA THR A 138 12.58 -37.80 8.50
C THR A 138 11.99 -37.00 9.65
N MET A 139 11.68 -35.72 9.42
CA MET A 139 11.04 -34.81 10.39
C MET A 139 9.73 -34.27 9.82
N VAL A 140 8.68 -34.30 10.64
CA VAL A 140 7.35 -33.84 10.28
C VAL A 140 7.18 -32.40 10.73
N PHE A 141 7.21 -31.47 9.78
CA PHE A 141 7.00 -30.04 10.03
C PHE A 141 5.50 -29.75 10.14
N LYS A 142 5.16 -28.93 11.11
CA LYS A 142 3.80 -28.42 11.33
C LYS A 142 3.82 -26.90 11.28
N HIS A 143 2.80 -26.30 10.69
CA HIS A 143 2.54 -24.89 10.79
C HIS A 143 2.15 -24.52 12.21
N LEU A 144 2.80 -23.54 12.80
CA LEU A 144 2.49 -23.04 14.13
C LEU A 144 1.55 -21.84 14.09
N MET A 145 1.47 -21.17 12.95
CA MET A 145 0.59 -20.04 12.71
C MET A 145 -0.79 -20.49 12.19
N THR A 146 -1.68 -19.52 12.02
CA THR A 146 -3.00 -19.71 11.40
C THR A 146 -3.04 -19.01 10.07
N LYS A 147 -3.64 -19.64 9.06
CA LYS A 147 -3.86 -19.06 7.74
C LYS A 147 -5.29 -18.57 7.61
N ILE A 148 -5.45 -17.32 7.20
CA ILE A 148 -6.73 -16.74 6.80
C ILE A 148 -6.73 -16.62 5.28
N VAL A 149 -7.81 -17.10 4.67
CA VAL A 149 -8.09 -16.94 3.23
C VAL A 149 -9.31 -16.04 3.11
N VAL A 150 -9.19 -14.94 2.37
CA VAL A 150 -10.30 -14.02 2.10
C VAL A 150 -10.66 -14.13 0.64
N ASN A 151 -11.84 -14.64 0.35
CA ASN A 151 -12.43 -14.67 -0.99
C ASN A 151 -13.33 -13.45 -1.15
N ILE A 152 -13.11 -12.64 -2.18
CA ILE A 152 -13.90 -11.43 -2.45
C ILE A 152 -14.58 -11.55 -3.80
N ASP A 153 -15.92 -11.49 -3.78
CA ASP A 153 -16.76 -11.26 -4.94
C ASP A 153 -17.10 -9.76 -5.01
N ASN A 154 -16.35 -9.03 -5.81
CA ASN A 154 -16.49 -7.57 -5.88
C ASN A 154 -17.33 -7.16 -7.10
N VAL A 155 -18.52 -6.61 -6.85
CA VAL A 155 -19.45 -6.07 -7.88
C VAL A 155 -19.65 -4.56 -7.72
N SER A 156 -18.83 -3.86 -6.93
CA SER A 156 -18.95 -2.41 -6.69
C SER A 156 -18.56 -1.53 -7.88
N GLY A 157 -17.84 -2.11 -8.85
CA GLY A 157 -17.28 -1.35 -9.98
C GLY A 157 -15.92 -0.72 -9.72
N ALA A 158 -15.46 -0.63 -8.46
CA ALA A 158 -14.11 -0.23 -8.08
C ALA A 158 -13.20 -1.47 -7.92
N THR A 159 -11.89 -1.33 -8.05
CA THR A 159 -10.95 -2.43 -7.78
C THR A 159 -10.59 -2.50 -6.30
N VAL A 160 -10.30 -3.71 -5.80
CA VAL A 160 -9.75 -3.89 -4.45
C VAL A 160 -8.25 -3.61 -4.51
N GLU A 161 -7.76 -2.73 -3.65
CA GLU A 161 -6.34 -2.35 -3.58
C GLU A 161 -5.63 -2.98 -2.39
N VAL A 162 -6.28 -2.99 -1.23
CA VAL A 162 -5.71 -3.52 0.00
C VAL A 162 -6.75 -4.30 0.78
N VAL A 163 -6.36 -5.45 1.31
CA VAL A 163 -7.14 -6.22 2.27
C VAL A 163 -6.35 -6.32 3.57
N GLU A 164 -6.96 -5.90 4.68
CA GLU A 164 -6.37 -5.93 6.01
C GLU A 164 -7.24 -6.75 6.96
N ILE A 165 -6.58 -7.48 7.86
CA ILE A 165 -7.22 -8.18 8.97
C ILE A 165 -6.79 -7.48 10.26
N ASN A 166 -7.69 -6.70 10.84
CA ASN A 166 -7.46 -5.96 12.07
C ASN A 166 -7.77 -6.85 13.28
N GLY A 167 -7.17 -6.54 14.45
CA GLY A 167 -7.45 -7.26 15.68
C GLY A 167 -6.72 -8.59 15.81
N THR A 168 -5.71 -8.86 15.00
CA THR A 168 -4.85 -10.05 15.12
C THR A 168 -3.81 -9.85 16.21
N PRO A 169 -3.40 -10.91 16.98
CA PRO A 169 -2.38 -10.75 18.00
C PRO A 169 -1.04 -10.27 17.42
N VAL A 170 -0.40 -9.30 18.07
CA VAL A 170 0.88 -8.73 17.63
C VAL A 170 2.04 -9.71 17.76
N SER A 171 1.92 -10.71 18.66
CA SER A 171 2.96 -11.72 18.89
C SER A 171 2.39 -12.96 19.57
N GLY A 172 3.20 -14.02 19.63
CA GLY A 172 2.88 -15.22 20.38
C GLY A 172 4.11 -15.88 20.98
N GLU A 173 3.98 -16.41 22.19
CA GLU A 173 5.02 -17.23 22.84
C GLU A 173 5.01 -18.63 22.22
N VAL A 174 6.17 -19.11 21.76
CA VAL A 174 6.30 -20.35 20.99
C VAL A 174 6.78 -21.48 21.91
N ASP A 175 6.01 -22.55 21.98
CA ASP A 175 6.37 -23.83 22.61
C ASP A 175 6.76 -24.83 21.53
N TYR A 176 8.07 -24.97 21.31
CA TYR A 176 8.61 -25.91 20.32
C TYR A 176 8.47 -27.38 20.72
N GLU A 177 8.30 -27.67 22.01
CA GLU A 177 8.15 -29.04 22.48
C GLU A 177 6.75 -29.58 22.18
N ASN A 178 5.73 -28.77 22.40
CA ASN A 178 4.33 -29.11 22.14
C ASN A 178 3.84 -28.63 20.77
N LEU A 179 4.67 -27.91 20.02
CA LEU A 179 4.36 -27.29 18.73
C LEU A 179 3.10 -26.42 18.80
N ALA A 180 3.10 -25.49 19.78
CA ALA A 180 1.98 -24.62 20.09
C ALA A 180 2.42 -23.15 20.23
N VAL A 181 1.47 -22.23 20.11
CA VAL A 181 1.70 -20.80 20.27
C VAL A 181 0.64 -20.23 21.19
N ALA A 182 1.08 -19.44 22.19
CA ALA A 182 0.21 -18.68 23.07
C ALA A 182 0.21 -17.20 22.66
N ALA A 183 -0.93 -16.68 22.21
CA ALA A 183 -1.06 -15.32 21.70
C ALA A 183 -0.89 -14.25 22.80
N ALA A 184 -0.26 -13.12 22.45
CA ALA A 184 -0.29 -11.90 23.24
C ALA A 184 -1.69 -11.25 23.20
N ALA A 185 -1.99 -10.43 24.21
CA ALA A 185 -3.26 -9.70 24.26
C ALA A 185 -3.30 -8.46 23.34
N GLU A 186 -2.15 -7.93 22.99
CA GLU A 186 -2.04 -6.77 22.10
C GLU A 186 -2.34 -7.16 20.66
N ALA A 187 -3.03 -6.27 19.94
CA ALA A 187 -3.49 -6.51 18.58
C ALA A 187 -2.81 -5.60 17.56
N ILE A 188 -2.73 -6.10 16.33
CA ILE A 188 -2.16 -5.42 15.16
C ILE A 188 -3.09 -5.62 13.96
N ALA A 189 -2.94 -4.78 12.93
CA ALA A 189 -3.50 -5.00 11.60
C ALA A 189 -2.48 -5.75 10.73
N VAL A 190 -2.95 -6.73 9.96
CA VAL A 190 -2.13 -7.48 9.00
C VAL A 190 -2.65 -7.22 7.60
N LYS A 191 -1.79 -6.69 6.71
CA LYS A 191 -2.07 -6.57 5.27
C LYS A 191 -1.86 -7.90 4.59
N ALA A 192 -2.88 -8.36 3.89
CA ALA A 192 -2.90 -9.66 3.25
C ALA A 192 -2.19 -9.64 1.88
N TYR A 193 -1.63 -10.78 1.51
CA TYR A 193 -1.08 -11.07 0.20
C TYR A 193 -2.18 -11.34 -0.82
N GLU A 194 -2.13 -10.69 -1.98
CA GLU A 194 -3.04 -10.95 -3.09
C GLU A 194 -2.62 -12.21 -3.85
N ALA A 195 -3.27 -13.31 -3.58
CA ALA A 195 -2.95 -14.61 -4.20
C ALA A 195 -3.59 -14.79 -5.58
N THR A 196 -4.74 -14.17 -5.80
CA THR A 196 -5.42 -14.11 -7.10
C THR A 196 -6.00 -12.72 -7.27
N ALA A 197 -5.59 -12.06 -8.34
CA ALA A 197 -5.92 -10.65 -8.60
C ALA A 197 -7.42 -10.35 -8.42
N GLY A 198 -7.72 -9.44 -7.51
CA GLY A 198 -9.05 -8.97 -7.18
C GLY A 198 -9.99 -10.01 -6.53
N GLN A 199 -9.54 -11.24 -6.25
CA GLN A 199 -10.42 -12.33 -5.83
C GLN A 199 -10.02 -13.05 -4.54
N VAL A 200 -8.74 -13.35 -4.36
CA VAL A 200 -8.28 -14.16 -3.23
C VAL A 200 -7.09 -13.51 -2.55
N TRP A 201 -7.23 -13.23 -1.26
CA TRP A 201 -6.15 -12.75 -0.39
C TRP A 201 -5.84 -13.78 0.69
N LYS A 202 -4.60 -13.80 1.15
CA LYS A 202 -4.12 -14.71 2.17
C LYS A 202 -3.30 -13.96 3.21
N ALA A 203 -3.46 -14.34 4.48
CA ALA A 203 -2.64 -13.83 5.57
C ALA A 203 -2.30 -14.96 6.55
N ILE A 204 -1.11 -14.88 7.11
CA ILE A 204 -0.67 -15.73 8.22
C ILE A 204 -0.72 -14.88 9.49
N ILE A 205 -1.43 -15.37 10.49
CA ILE A 205 -1.63 -14.65 11.77
C ILE A 205 -1.32 -15.56 12.96
N VAL A 206 -1.10 -14.96 14.11
CA VAL A 206 -0.87 -15.70 15.35
C VAL A 206 -2.18 -16.36 15.82
N PRO A 207 -2.18 -17.68 16.12
CA PRO A 207 -3.35 -18.38 16.61
C PRO A 207 -3.78 -17.89 18.01
N GLY A 208 -5.05 -18.04 18.35
CA GLY A 208 -5.60 -17.66 19.65
C GLY A 208 -7.06 -17.28 19.56
N THR A 209 -7.66 -16.88 20.68
CA THR A 209 -9.03 -16.34 20.68
C THR A 209 -8.96 -14.87 20.26
N VAL A 210 -9.63 -14.54 19.17
CA VAL A 210 -9.53 -13.23 18.50
C VAL A 210 -10.90 -12.68 18.15
N LYS A 211 -11.00 -11.36 18.21
CA LYS A 211 -12.10 -10.60 17.64
C LYS A 211 -11.52 -9.70 16.57
N MET A 212 -11.73 -10.09 15.34
CA MET A 212 -11.12 -9.46 14.16
C MET A 212 -12.11 -8.59 13.39
N GLU A 213 -11.58 -7.77 12.51
CA GLU A 213 -12.33 -7.02 11.50
C GLU A 213 -11.66 -7.21 10.15
N LEU A 214 -12.45 -7.45 9.12
CA LEU A 214 -11.98 -7.40 7.73
C LEU A 214 -12.11 -5.97 7.21
N ALA A 215 -11.03 -5.37 6.74
CA ALA A 215 -11.02 -4.06 6.12
C ALA A 215 -10.55 -4.18 4.67
N VAL A 216 -11.30 -3.56 3.74
CA VAL A 216 -11.00 -3.57 2.31
C VAL A 216 -10.96 -2.15 1.79
N SER A 217 -9.83 -1.76 1.22
CA SER A 217 -9.64 -0.47 0.55
C SER A 217 -9.88 -0.62 -0.95
N LEU A 218 -10.66 0.29 -1.51
CA LEU A 218 -11.07 0.31 -2.91
C LEU A 218 -10.42 1.46 -3.68
N SER A 219 -10.21 1.29 -4.98
CA SER A 219 -9.63 2.32 -5.87
C SER A 219 -10.44 3.61 -5.97
N ASN A 220 -11.70 3.60 -5.56
CA ASN A 220 -12.52 4.81 -5.45
C ASN A 220 -12.28 5.59 -4.15
N GLY A 221 -11.28 5.21 -3.34
CA GLY A 221 -10.91 5.86 -2.10
C GLY A 221 -11.76 5.49 -0.89
N LYS A 222 -12.60 4.47 -0.99
CA LYS A 222 -13.39 3.97 0.13
C LYS A 222 -12.69 2.84 0.84
N LYS A 223 -12.82 2.83 2.16
CA LYS A 223 -12.42 1.71 3.01
C LYS A 223 -13.68 1.15 3.69
N ILE A 224 -13.98 -0.11 3.41
CA ILE A 224 -15.11 -0.82 4.01
C ILE A 224 -14.56 -1.70 5.11
N THR A 225 -15.11 -1.60 6.31
CA THR A 225 -14.71 -2.40 7.47
C THR A 225 -15.91 -3.20 7.97
N GLN A 226 -15.69 -4.50 8.16
CA GLN A 226 -16.71 -5.41 8.63
C GLN A 226 -16.20 -6.25 9.81
N PRO A 227 -16.83 -6.17 11.00
CA PRO A 227 -16.50 -7.05 12.11
C PRO A 227 -16.69 -8.52 11.76
N LEU A 228 -15.78 -9.36 12.26
CA LEU A 228 -15.85 -10.82 12.17
C LEU A 228 -16.27 -11.42 13.52
N ALA A 229 -16.96 -12.54 13.47
CA ALA A 229 -17.35 -13.26 14.69
C ALA A 229 -16.14 -13.67 15.53
N GLU A 230 -16.21 -13.48 16.83
CA GLU A 230 -15.15 -13.93 17.76
C GLU A 230 -14.98 -15.44 17.69
N MET A 231 -13.74 -15.89 17.57
CA MET A 231 -13.44 -17.31 17.50
C MET A 231 -12.04 -17.65 18.01
N THR A 232 -11.83 -18.93 18.30
CA THR A 232 -10.51 -19.45 18.67
C THR A 232 -9.85 -20.09 17.46
N LEU A 233 -8.80 -19.46 16.98
CA LEU A 233 -7.97 -19.92 15.87
C LEU A 233 -6.92 -20.91 16.37
N LYS A 234 -6.68 -21.99 15.61
CA LYS A 234 -5.75 -23.05 15.96
C LYS A 234 -4.45 -22.96 15.16
N SER A 235 -3.33 -23.34 15.76
CA SER A 235 -2.07 -23.57 15.07
C SER A 235 -2.25 -24.58 13.92
N GLY A 236 -1.74 -24.25 12.73
CA GLY A 236 -1.89 -25.08 11.53
C GLY A 236 -3.32 -25.12 10.97
N GLY A 237 -4.24 -24.30 11.50
CA GLY A 237 -5.60 -24.18 11.01
C GLY A 237 -5.71 -23.18 9.84
N GLN A 238 -6.57 -23.47 8.87
CA GLN A 238 -7.00 -22.51 7.86
C GLN A 238 -8.46 -22.15 8.06
N TYR A 239 -8.73 -20.86 7.98
CA TYR A 239 -10.08 -20.31 8.08
C TYR A 239 -10.37 -19.44 6.87
N THR A 240 -11.59 -19.47 6.37
CA THR A 240 -12.02 -18.76 5.18
C THR A 240 -13.03 -17.68 5.54
N VAL A 241 -12.82 -16.48 4.98
CA VAL A 241 -13.79 -15.39 4.98
C VAL A 241 -14.29 -15.23 3.55
N ASN A 242 -15.59 -15.37 3.34
CA ASN A 242 -16.23 -15.13 2.05
C ASN A 242 -16.97 -13.80 2.11
N ALA A 243 -16.56 -12.85 1.28
CA ALA A 243 -17.11 -11.50 1.26
C ALA A 243 -17.60 -11.13 -0.13
N ARG A 244 -18.73 -10.46 -0.20
CA ARG A 244 -19.22 -9.80 -1.42
C ARG A 244 -19.32 -8.32 -1.19
N ILE A 245 -18.68 -7.53 -2.07
CA ILE A 245 -18.72 -6.07 -2.02
C ILE A 245 -19.73 -5.57 -3.04
N VAL A 246 -20.73 -4.84 -2.54
CA VAL A 246 -21.79 -4.23 -3.36
C VAL A 246 -21.84 -2.75 -3.01
N GLU A 247 -21.52 -1.89 -3.98
CA GLU A 247 -21.39 -0.45 -3.74
C GLU A 247 -20.47 -0.13 -2.55
N ASP A 248 -21.03 0.36 -1.44
CA ASP A 248 -20.29 0.76 -0.24
C ASP A 248 -20.42 -0.22 0.93
N ASN A 249 -20.94 -1.42 0.69
CA ASN A 249 -21.23 -2.41 1.70
C ASN A 249 -20.53 -3.74 1.42
N MET A 250 -20.21 -4.45 2.48
CA MET A 250 -19.70 -5.81 2.44
C MET A 250 -20.73 -6.77 3.05
N ILE A 251 -21.03 -7.85 2.35
CA ILE A 251 -21.95 -8.89 2.79
C ILE A 251 -21.27 -10.26 2.70
N VAL A 252 -21.70 -11.21 3.55
CA VAL A 252 -21.25 -12.60 3.46
C VAL A 252 -21.70 -13.20 2.13
N SER A 253 -20.80 -13.85 1.41
CA SER A 253 -21.14 -14.64 0.22
C SER A 253 -21.23 -16.12 0.58
N ALA A 254 -22.06 -16.87 -0.13
CA ALA A 254 -22.14 -18.31 0.05
C ALA A 254 -20.86 -19.02 -0.43
N SER A 255 -20.45 -20.06 0.29
CA SER A 255 -19.14 -20.72 0.30
C SER A 255 -18.67 -21.41 -0.97
N GLY A 256 -17.33 -21.54 -1.08
CA GLY A 256 -16.63 -22.52 -1.90
C GLY A 256 -15.54 -23.23 -1.09
N GLU A 257 -15.39 -24.55 -1.22
CA GLU A 257 -14.37 -25.34 -0.54
C GLU A 257 -12.97 -25.05 -1.09
N ILE A 258 -11.97 -24.88 -0.20
CA ILE A 258 -10.54 -24.82 -0.57
C ILE A 258 -9.78 -25.83 0.30
N GLU A 259 -9.03 -26.71 -0.36
CA GLU A 259 -8.21 -27.76 0.28
C GLU A 259 -6.81 -27.25 0.67
N ASN A 260 -6.23 -27.83 1.73
CA ASN A 260 -4.78 -28.03 2.00
C ASN A 260 -4.17 -27.58 3.32
N TRP A 261 -4.81 -26.80 4.14
CA TRP A 261 -4.58 -26.70 5.59
C TRP A 261 -5.65 -27.54 6.29
N THR A 262 -5.55 -27.75 7.60
CA THR A 262 -6.73 -28.28 8.30
C THR A 262 -7.81 -27.24 8.19
N ASN A 263 -8.80 -27.46 7.32
CA ASN A 263 -9.92 -26.54 7.20
C ASN A 263 -10.73 -26.59 8.52
N GLU A 264 -10.67 -25.49 9.28
CA GLU A 264 -11.34 -25.35 10.57
C GLU A 264 -12.70 -24.65 10.43
N GLY A 265 -13.06 -24.20 9.22
CA GLY A 265 -14.34 -23.57 8.92
C GLY A 265 -14.26 -22.16 8.35
N GLU A 266 -15.42 -21.55 8.26
CA GLU A 266 -15.61 -20.17 7.80
C GLU A 266 -15.73 -19.21 8.98
N ILE A 267 -15.34 -17.96 8.76
CA ILE A 267 -15.51 -16.87 9.70
C ILE A 267 -16.68 -16.02 9.22
N GLU A 268 -17.73 -15.95 10.02
CA GLU A 268 -18.91 -15.15 9.74
C GLU A 268 -18.69 -13.68 10.11
N PHE A 269 -19.46 -12.79 9.51
CA PHE A 269 -19.50 -11.38 9.90
C PHE A 269 -20.31 -11.19 11.19
N ASP A 270 -19.89 -10.22 12.01
CA ASP A 270 -20.54 -9.86 13.28
C ASP A 270 -20.97 -8.38 13.26
N GLY A 271 -22.28 -8.16 13.17
CA GLY A 271 -22.84 -6.81 13.15
C GLY A 271 -22.78 -6.09 11.80
N GLU A 272 -23.01 -4.78 11.83
CA GLU A 272 -22.96 -3.92 10.65
C GLU A 272 -21.54 -3.44 10.38
N GLY A 273 -21.14 -3.46 9.10
CA GLY A 273 -19.90 -2.86 8.62
C GLY A 273 -19.99 -1.35 8.52
N SER A 274 -18.88 -0.70 8.31
CA SER A 274 -18.77 0.72 8.03
C SER A 274 -17.98 0.96 6.75
N SER A 275 -18.20 2.11 6.11
CA SER A 275 -17.36 2.60 5.03
C SER A 275 -16.91 4.02 5.33
N GLU A 276 -15.67 4.33 4.98
CA GLU A 276 -15.08 5.65 5.16
C GLU A 276 -14.25 6.06 3.94
N GLU A 277 -14.11 7.36 3.72
CA GLU A 277 -13.15 7.89 2.76
C GLU A 277 -11.74 7.82 3.35
N LEU A 278 -10.81 7.22 2.61
CA LEU A 278 -9.41 7.21 3.03
C LEU A 278 -8.83 8.63 2.89
N PRO A 279 -8.06 9.10 3.88
CA PRO A 279 -7.40 10.39 3.76
C PRO A 279 -6.43 10.39 2.57
N VAL A 280 -6.34 11.53 1.89
CA VAL A 280 -5.32 11.76 0.87
C VAL A 280 -4.00 12.05 1.57
N GLU A 281 -2.92 11.35 1.18
CA GLU A 281 -1.61 11.53 1.81
C GLU A 281 -1.07 12.94 1.51
N PHE A 282 -0.65 13.65 2.57
CA PHE A 282 -0.04 14.97 2.47
C PHE A 282 1.10 15.11 3.48
N THR A 283 2.28 15.50 2.98
CA THR A 283 3.44 15.81 3.83
C THR A 283 4.13 17.07 3.33
N GLU A 284 4.33 18.04 4.22
CA GLU A 284 4.95 19.33 3.90
C GLU A 284 6.43 19.36 4.33
N TYR A 285 7.26 19.95 3.46
CA TYR A 285 8.70 20.17 3.65
C TYR A 285 9.06 21.64 3.42
N ASP A 286 10.30 21.99 3.63
CA ASP A 286 10.79 23.34 3.32
C ASP A 286 10.95 23.50 1.79
N GLY A 287 10.19 24.43 1.21
CA GLY A 287 10.20 24.72 -0.22
C GLY A 287 9.40 23.77 -1.11
N TYR A 288 8.78 22.73 -0.57
CA TYR A 288 7.91 21.82 -1.34
C TYR A 288 6.97 21.02 -0.42
N PHE A 289 6.02 20.32 -1.02
CA PHE A 289 5.21 19.30 -0.33
C PHE A 289 4.96 18.09 -1.26
N VAL A 290 4.65 16.95 -0.66
CA VAL A 290 4.17 15.74 -1.36
C VAL A 290 2.68 15.60 -1.09
N TYR A 291 1.88 15.50 -2.14
CA TYR A 291 0.43 15.36 -2.08
C TYR A 291 -0.01 14.25 -3.02
N ASP A 292 -0.63 13.22 -2.46
CA ASP A 292 -1.03 11.99 -3.19
C ASP A 292 0.15 11.38 -4.00
N GLY A 293 1.31 11.29 -3.34
CA GLY A 293 2.55 10.76 -3.96
C GLY A 293 3.24 11.69 -4.96
N VAL A 294 2.69 12.89 -5.25
CA VAL A 294 3.26 13.86 -6.20
C VAL A 294 3.93 15.01 -5.46
N GLU A 295 5.19 15.30 -5.82
CA GLU A 295 5.93 16.46 -5.31
C GLU A 295 5.49 17.75 -6.01
N TYR A 296 5.27 18.81 -5.24
CA TYR A 296 4.95 20.16 -5.70
C TYR A 296 5.86 21.16 -5.02
N LYS A 297 6.57 21.96 -5.78
CA LYS A 297 7.39 23.08 -5.27
C LYS A 297 6.50 24.20 -4.77
N THR A 298 7.01 24.91 -3.78
CA THR A 298 6.36 26.09 -3.20
C THR A 298 7.28 27.29 -3.21
N VAL A 299 6.72 28.49 -3.29
CA VAL A 299 7.46 29.74 -3.28
C VAL A 299 6.69 30.80 -2.50
N THR A 300 7.38 31.57 -1.68
CA THR A 300 6.81 32.76 -1.05
C THR A 300 7.07 33.97 -1.93
N LEU A 301 6.00 34.55 -2.45
CA LEU A 301 6.06 35.67 -3.37
C LEU A 301 6.07 37.04 -2.63
N ALA A 302 6.27 38.09 -3.37
CA ALA A 302 6.38 39.46 -2.84
C ALA A 302 5.08 39.96 -2.17
N ASP A 303 3.94 39.35 -2.43
CA ASP A 303 2.67 39.59 -1.73
C ASP A 303 2.65 39.00 -0.31
N GLY A 304 3.70 38.27 0.08
CA GLY A 304 3.85 37.64 1.39
C GLY A 304 3.06 36.36 1.56
N ASN A 305 2.45 35.83 0.49
CA ASN A 305 1.79 34.53 0.48
C ASN A 305 2.72 33.46 -0.06
N THR A 306 2.58 32.23 0.46
CA THR A 306 3.25 31.05 -0.08
C THR A 306 2.31 30.36 -1.06
N TRP A 307 2.77 30.20 -2.30
CA TRP A 307 2.03 29.66 -3.42
C TRP A 307 2.63 28.34 -3.88
N MET A 308 1.82 27.50 -4.50
CA MET A 308 2.36 26.42 -5.34
C MET A 308 3.12 27.02 -6.53
N ALA A 309 4.32 26.51 -6.79
CA ALA A 309 5.13 26.90 -7.96
C ALA A 309 4.81 26.07 -9.20
N GLU A 310 3.88 25.14 -9.10
CA GLU A 310 3.43 24.26 -10.16
C GLU A 310 1.91 24.16 -10.18
N ASN A 311 1.31 23.86 -11.33
CA ASN A 311 -0.11 23.61 -11.42
C ASN A 311 -0.45 22.24 -10.83
N LEU A 312 -1.57 22.15 -10.14
CA LEU A 312 -2.03 20.92 -9.50
C LEU A 312 -2.28 19.80 -10.52
N ARG A 313 -1.90 18.57 -10.15
CA ARG A 313 -2.07 17.33 -10.92
C ARG A 313 -2.92 16.30 -10.19
N PHE A 314 -3.48 16.68 -9.04
CA PHE A 314 -4.26 15.80 -8.19
C PHE A 314 -5.55 15.36 -8.88
N ILE A 315 -5.80 14.05 -8.87
CA ILE A 315 -7.05 13.46 -9.38
C ILE A 315 -7.85 12.98 -8.17
N PRO A 316 -8.95 13.67 -7.82
CA PRO A 316 -9.81 13.19 -6.73
C PRO A 316 -10.24 11.74 -6.98
N ARG A 317 -10.23 10.93 -5.94
CA ARG A 317 -10.53 9.51 -6.02
C ARG A 317 -11.90 9.26 -6.66
N GLY A 318 -11.99 8.20 -7.47
CA GLY A 318 -13.20 7.89 -8.24
C GLY A 318 -13.46 8.82 -9.44
N ARG A 319 -12.55 9.78 -9.74
CA ARG A 319 -12.62 10.62 -10.92
C ARG A 319 -11.64 10.14 -11.99
N THR A 320 -11.98 10.41 -13.24
CA THR A 320 -11.12 10.16 -14.40
C THR A 320 -10.85 11.46 -15.14
N VAL A 321 -9.69 11.53 -15.79
CA VAL A 321 -9.29 12.70 -16.58
C VAL A 321 -9.71 12.46 -18.03
N SER A 322 -10.48 13.39 -18.61
CA SER A 322 -10.92 13.28 -19.99
C SER A 322 -9.93 13.90 -20.97
N THR A 323 -9.82 13.30 -22.15
CA THR A 323 -9.16 13.87 -23.33
C THR A 323 -10.16 14.59 -24.25
N ASP A 324 -11.48 14.40 -24.03
CA ASP A 324 -12.52 15.03 -24.84
C ASP A 324 -13.03 16.31 -24.15
N PRO A 325 -12.81 17.50 -24.75
CA PRO A 325 -13.31 18.76 -24.19
C PRO A 325 -14.83 18.87 -24.23
N VAL A 326 -15.53 17.98 -24.95
CA VAL A 326 -16.99 17.99 -25.05
C VAL A 326 -17.63 17.36 -23.80
N GLU A 327 -16.95 16.38 -23.20
CA GLU A 327 -17.41 15.73 -21.98
C GLU A 327 -17.42 16.67 -20.78
N ASP A 328 -18.44 16.59 -19.95
CA ASP A 328 -18.52 17.28 -18.66
C ASP A 328 -17.86 16.42 -17.57
N ALA A 329 -16.58 16.07 -17.77
CA ALA A 329 -15.82 15.18 -16.89
C ALA A 329 -15.35 15.84 -15.58
N GLY A 330 -15.35 17.17 -15.53
CA GLY A 330 -14.82 17.95 -14.41
C GLY A 330 -13.31 18.10 -14.40
N ILE A 331 -12.57 17.16 -15.02
CA ILE A 331 -11.12 17.18 -15.12
C ILE A 331 -10.69 16.84 -16.54
N TRP A 332 -9.75 17.62 -17.09
CA TRP A 332 -9.24 17.40 -18.45
C TRP A 332 -7.72 17.52 -18.50
N TYR A 333 -7.13 16.79 -19.42
CA TYR A 333 -5.74 17.00 -19.82
C TYR A 333 -5.58 18.34 -20.56
N PRO A 334 -4.44 19.05 -20.41
CA PRO A 334 -4.18 20.26 -21.17
C PRO A 334 -3.98 19.94 -22.66
N ALA A 335 -4.22 20.94 -23.51
CA ALA A 335 -3.95 20.88 -24.94
C ALA A 335 -2.79 21.81 -25.33
N SER A 336 -1.84 21.32 -26.13
CA SER A 336 -0.57 22.01 -26.38
C SER A 336 -0.42 22.62 -27.77
N ASN A 337 -1.27 22.25 -28.72
CA ASN A 337 -1.01 22.52 -30.13
C ASN A 337 -2.16 23.25 -30.83
N ALA A 338 -1.88 23.70 -32.08
CA ALA A 338 -2.87 24.37 -32.94
C ALA A 338 -4.12 23.53 -33.19
N ASP A 339 -4.02 22.22 -33.10
CA ASP A 339 -5.12 21.30 -33.35
C ASP A 339 -6.09 21.21 -32.15
N LYS A 340 -5.68 21.78 -30.99
CA LYS A 340 -6.48 21.83 -29.76
C LYS A 340 -6.86 20.43 -29.26
N VAL A 341 -5.91 19.51 -29.36
CA VAL A 341 -6.06 18.13 -28.92
C VAL A 341 -5.41 18.01 -27.53
N ALA A 342 -6.13 17.37 -26.61
CA ALA A 342 -5.59 17.04 -25.30
C ALA A 342 -4.37 16.14 -25.41
N ASP A 343 -3.38 16.40 -24.57
CA ASP A 343 -2.15 15.62 -24.52
C ASP A 343 -1.84 15.20 -23.08
N PRO A 344 -2.09 13.94 -22.71
CA PRO A 344 -1.80 13.43 -21.38
C PRO A 344 -0.33 13.62 -20.94
N ALA A 345 0.63 13.58 -21.89
CA ALA A 345 2.05 13.75 -21.57
C ALA A 345 2.39 15.16 -21.03
N LEU A 346 1.53 16.14 -21.28
CA LEU A 346 1.72 17.50 -20.77
C LEU A 346 1.25 17.69 -19.33
N ALA A 347 0.49 16.76 -18.77
CA ALA A 347 -0.02 16.89 -17.41
C ALA A 347 1.11 16.97 -16.38
N GLU A 348 2.23 16.32 -16.63
CA GLU A 348 3.39 16.37 -15.73
C GLU A 348 3.99 17.78 -15.61
N THR A 349 4.01 18.53 -16.71
CA THR A 349 4.59 19.89 -16.73
C THR A 349 3.56 21.00 -16.62
N LEU A 350 2.38 20.84 -17.22
CA LEU A 350 1.36 21.87 -17.29
C LEU A 350 0.25 21.71 -16.25
N GLY A 351 0.20 20.58 -15.53
CA GLY A 351 -0.88 20.25 -14.60
C GLY A 351 -2.16 19.83 -15.32
N LEU A 352 -3.24 19.67 -14.56
CA LEU A 352 -4.58 19.34 -15.06
C LEU A 352 -5.47 20.57 -15.10
N LEU A 353 -6.57 20.47 -15.83
CA LEU A 353 -7.61 21.49 -15.90
C LEU A 353 -8.84 21.01 -15.13
N TYR A 354 -9.34 21.84 -14.23
CA TYR A 354 -10.49 21.53 -13.36
C TYR A 354 -11.62 22.52 -13.60
N ASP A 355 -12.86 22.07 -13.56
CA ASP A 355 -13.99 22.97 -13.38
C ASP A 355 -14.15 23.38 -11.91
N ALA A 356 -15.00 24.37 -11.63
CA ALA A 356 -15.16 24.89 -10.28
C ALA A 356 -15.73 23.83 -9.32
N ALA A 357 -16.68 23.01 -9.74
CA ALA A 357 -17.27 21.98 -8.88
C ALA A 357 -16.22 20.94 -8.43
N THR A 358 -15.38 20.51 -9.35
CA THR A 358 -14.27 19.59 -9.03
C THR A 358 -13.22 20.28 -8.16
N ALA A 359 -12.81 21.51 -8.51
CA ALA A 359 -11.83 22.24 -7.72
C ALA A 359 -12.31 22.48 -6.28
N PHE A 360 -13.59 22.79 -6.08
CA PHE A 360 -14.14 23.02 -4.74
C PHE A 360 -14.49 21.72 -3.99
N GLY A 361 -14.47 20.58 -4.68
CA GLY A 361 -14.83 19.29 -4.08
C GLY A 361 -16.31 19.17 -3.72
N ALA A 362 -17.18 19.96 -4.36
CA ALA A 362 -18.60 20.03 -4.05
C ALA A 362 -19.45 20.38 -5.28
N GLU A 363 -20.67 19.87 -5.34
CA GLU A 363 -21.66 20.33 -6.31
C GLU A 363 -22.01 21.80 -6.05
N ILE A 364 -22.06 22.60 -7.11
CA ILE A 364 -22.40 24.02 -7.03
C ILE A 364 -23.90 24.19 -7.26
N THR A 365 -24.56 24.74 -6.25
CA THR A 365 -26.02 25.03 -6.24
C THR A 365 -26.28 26.52 -6.09
N VAL A 366 -27.54 26.94 -6.22
CA VAL A 366 -27.93 28.32 -5.95
C VAL A 366 -27.60 28.75 -4.52
N ASP A 367 -27.77 27.83 -3.57
CA ASP A 367 -27.63 28.12 -2.13
C ASP A 367 -26.17 28.23 -1.69
N ASN A 368 -25.26 27.47 -2.31
CA ASN A 368 -23.86 27.43 -1.89
C ASN A 368 -22.87 28.15 -2.81
N ALA A 369 -23.30 28.61 -3.99
CA ALA A 369 -22.41 29.16 -5.00
C ALA A 369 -21.54 30.35 -4.51
N ALA A 370 -22.01 31.10 -3.51
CA ALA A 370 -21.29 32.23 -2.93
C ALA A 370 -20.48 31.86 -1.66
N SER A 371 -20.49 30.61 -1.22
CA SER A 371 -19.88 30.19 0.05
C SER A 371 -18.46 29.64 -0.05
N PHE A 372 -17.88 29.56 -1.25
CA PHE A 372 -16.60 28.90 -1.50
C PHE A 372 -15.38 29.82 -1.32
N GLU A 373 -15.53 31.07 -0.90
CA GLU A 373 -14.41 32.01 -0.66
C GLU A 373 -13.35 31.41 0.27
N GLY A 374 -12.12 31.22 -0.22
CA GLY A 374 -11.02 30.64 0.56
C GLY A 374 -11.21 29.17 0.93
N THR A 375 -12.07 28.43 0.22
CA THR A 375 -12.26 27.00 0.47
C THR A 375 -10.98 26.20 0.19
N GLN A 376 -10.75 25.16 0.98
CA GLN A 376 -9.69 24.18 0.70
C GLN A 376 -9.94 23.48 -0.64
N GLY A 377 -11.15 23.00 -0.90
CA GLY A 377 -11.47 22.19 -2.08
C GLY A 377 -10.52 21.01 -2.21
N ILE A 378 -9.98 20.78 -3.41
CA ILE A 378 -9.00 19.73 -3.68
C ILE A 378 -7.55 20.13 -3.37
N CYS A 379 -7.32 21.25 -2.72
CA CYS A 379 -5.99 21.62 -2.20
C CYS A 379 -5.63 20.75 -0.99
N PRO A 380 -4.33 20.53 -0.72
CA PRO A 380 -3.92 19.77 0.46
C PRO A 380 -4.30 20.48 1.77
N THR A 381 -4.31 19.73 2.86
CA THR A 381 -4.60 20.28 4.20
C THR A 381 -3.69 21.45 4.54
N GLY A 382 -4.26 22.55 5.02
CA GLY A 382 -3.52 23.79 5.32
C GLY A 382 -3.29 24.70 4.11
N TRP A 383 -3.88 24.35 2.96
CA TRP A 383 -3.87 25.14 1.72
C TRP A 383 -5.30 25.38 1.24
N HIS A 384 -5.51 26.40 0.44
CA HIS A 384 -6.83 26.74 -0.10
C HIS A 384 -6.73 27.23 -1.56
N ILE A 385 -7.87 27.25 -2.22
CA ILE A 385 -8.04 27.82 -3.56
C ILE A 385 -7.98 29.35 -3.45
N PRO A 386 -7.13 30.04 -4.24
CA PRO A 386 -6.89 31.47 -4.07
C PRO A 386 -8.16 32.29 -4.16
N THR A 387 -8.24 33.31 -3.31
CA THR A 387 -9.29 34.33 -3.34
C THR A 387 -9.00 35.43 -4.36
N VAL A 388 -10.01 36.21 -4.72
CA VAL A 388 -9.81 37.37 -5.59
C VAL A 388 -8.85 38.39 -4.96
N ALA A 389 -8.86 38.51 -3.63
CA ALA A 389 -7.95 39.42 -2.92
C ALA A 389 -6.48 38.98 -3.05
N GLU A 390 -6.20 37.68 -2.94
CA GLU A 390 -4.84 37.14 -3.12
C GLU A 390 -4.38 37.27 -4.56
N MET A 391 -5.24 36.93 -5.52
CA MET A 391 -4.91 37.09 -6.94
C MET A 391 -4.66 38.56 -7.32
N THR A 392 -5.45 39.50 -6.80
CA THR A 392 -5.24 40.94 -7.05
C THR A 392 -4.03 41.46 -6.32
N GLY A 393 -3.74 41.01 -5.10
CA GLY A 393 -2.51 41.28 -4.37
C GLY A 393 -1.28 40.87 -5.15
N LEU A 394 -1.28 39.64 -5.69
CA LEU A 394 -0.22 39.10 -6.53
C LEU A 394 -0.01 39.98 -7.79
N VAL A 395 -1.09 40.32 -8.52
CA VAL A 395 -1.04 41.17 -9.71
C VAL A 395 -0.48 42.56 -9.34
N GLY A 396 -0.86 43.12 -8.19
CA GLY A 396 -0.38 44.38 -7.69
C GLY A 396 1.14 44.41 -7.47
N HIS A 397 1.72 43.31 -7.00
CA HIS A 397 3.18 43.19 -6.83
C HIS A 397 3.93 42.98 -8.15
N CYS A 398 3.31 42.34 -9.12
CA CYS A 398 3.90 42.13 -10.43
C CYS A 398 3.86 43.35 -11.36
N SER A 399 3.12 44.41 -11.01
CA SER A 399 2.89 45.58 -11.88
C SER A 399 3.39 46.89 -11.32
N ASN A 400 4.07 47.69 -12.16
CA ASN A 400 4.41 49.09 -11.85
C ASN A 400 3.21 50.06 -11.93
N SER A 401 2.04 49.60 -12.33
CA SER A 401 0.80 50.36 -12.41
C SER A 401 -0.42 49.43 -12.39
N ALA A 402 -0.90 49.10 -11.21
CA ALA A 402 -2.18 48.43 -11.07
C ALA A 402 -3.33 49.43 -11.35
N LEU A 403 -4.04 49.23 -12.46
CA LEU A 403 -5.36 49.79 -12.61
C LEU A 403 -6.34 48.83 -11.93
N ILE A 404 -6.47 48.95 -10.63
CA ILE A 404 -7.56 48.32 -9.90
C ILE A 404 -8.82 49.11 -10.21
N ASN A 405 -9.76 48.56 -10.95
CA ASN A 405 -11.06 49.17 -11.12
C ASN A 405 -11.97 48.67 -9.98
N PRO A 406 -12.18 49.46 -8.92
CA PRO A 406 -12.94 49.02 -7.77
C PRO A 406 -14.43 48.79 -8.05
N ASP A 407 -14.94 49.32 -9.16
CA ASP A 407 -16.35 49.18 -9.56
C ASP A 407 -16.51 48.22 -10.77
N GLY A 408 -15.42 47.63 -11.23
CA GLY A 408 -15.40 46.81 -12.44
C GLY A 408 -15.44 45.31 -12.17
N ALA A 409 -16.06 44.64 -13.12
CA ALA A 409 -16.11 43.18 -13.16
C ALA A 409 -14.74 42.50 -13.44
N TYR A 410 -13.67 43.26 -13.51
CA TYR A 410 -12.32 42.76 -13.71
C TYR A 410 -11.27 43.75 -13.19
N TYR A 411 -10.16 43.17 -12.76
CA TYR A 411 -8.94 43.91 -12.44
C TYR A 411 -7.97 43.73 -13.61
N ASP A 412 -7.68 44.80 -14.30
CA ASP A 412 -6.80 44.79 -15.46
C ASP A 412 -5.48 45.48 -15.13
N ALA A 413 -4.42 44.71 -15.01
CA ALA A 413 -3.09 45.24 -14.91
C ALA A 413 -2.40 45.08 -16.27
N THR A 414 -2.28 46.17 -17.00
CA THR A 414 -1.46 46.18 -18.21
C THR A 414 0.01 46.19 -17.80
N ILE A 415 0.65 45.09 -18.00
CA ILE A 415 2.01 44.85 -17.59
C ILE A 415 2.86 44.89 -18.86
N LYS A 416 3.68 45.92 -19.01
CA LYS A 416 4.59 46.05 -20.16
C LYS A 416 5.81 45.17 -19.92
N GLY A 417 6.02 44.17 -20.75
CA GLY A 417 7.28 43.45 -21.01
C GLY A 417 8.03 42.82 -19.83
N ALA A 418 7.82 43.34 -18.64
CA ALA A 418 8.59 42.94 -17.47
C ALA A 418 7.89 41.94 -16.56
N SER A 419 6.63 41.68 -16.74
CA SER A 419 5.83 41.06 -15.68
C SER A 419 5.35 39.66 -15.96
N LEU A 420 5.32 39.19 -17.18
CA LEU A 420 5.34 37.76 -17.42
C LEU A 420 6.71 37.20 -17.02
N ALA A 421 7.79 37.99 -17.22
CA ALA A 421 9.09 37.71 -16.64
C ALA A 421 9.02 37.71 -15.08
N ALA A 422 8.31 38.65 -14.45
CA ALA A 422 8.15 38.67 -12.99
C ALA A 422 7.32 37.50 -12.45
N LEU A 423 6.35 36.96 -13.17
CA LEU A 423 5.67 35.71 -12.81
C LEU A 423 6.57 34.48 -13.02
N ALA A 424 7.63 34.58 -13.82
CA ALA A 424 8.66 33.59 -14.01
C ALA A 424 9.89 33.82 -13.11
N GLU A 425 10.09 35.05 -12.61
CA GLU A 425 11.05 35.38 -11.56
C GLU A 425 10.55 34.79 -10.22
N ASP A 426 11.39 34.67 -9.24
CA ASP A 426 11.09 34.11 -7.91
C ASP A 426 10.67 32.62 -7.90
N ASP A 427 11.13 31.84 -8.89
CA ASP A 427 10.86 30.40 -8.96
C ASP A 427 9.36 30.00 -9.03
N TRP A 428 8.44 30.96 -9.26
CA TRP A 428 7.03 30.63 -9.38
C TRP A 428 6.69 29.82 -10.64
N ASN A 429 7.57 29.83 -11.63
CA ASN A 429 7.54 28.96 -12.80
C ASN A 429 6.14 28.86 -13.43
N TRP A 430 5.55 30.02 -13.80
CA TRP A 430 4.20 30.02 -14.37
C TRP A 430 4.13 29.20 -15.65
N GLN A 431 3.20 28.25 -15.66
CA GLN A 431 2.96 27.36 -16.80
C GLN A 431 1.70 27.79 -17.54
N PHE A 432 1.83 28.00 -18.86
CA PHE A 432 0.70 28.33 -19.72
C PHE A 432 -0.02 27.05 -20.17
N ALA A 433 -0.75 26.42 -19.27
CA ALA A 433 -1.69 25.38 -19.62
C ALA A 433 -2.88 26.00 -20.40
N SER A 434 -3.38 25.31 -21.37
CA SER A 434 -4.58 25.71 -22.10
C SER A 434 -5.79 25.92 -21.16
N MET A 435 -6.92 26.30 -21.70
CA MET A 435 -8.19 26.35 -21.00
C MET A 435 -9.21 25.51 -21.76
N ARG A 436 -10.04 24.75 -21.05
CA ARG A 436 -11.23 24.15 -21.61
C ARG A 436 -12.41 25.10 -21.48
N ASN A 437 -12.95 25.56 -22.60
CA ASN A 437 -14.18 26.37 -22.64
C ASN A 437 -15.41 25.47 -22.79
N LYS A 438 -16.46 25.75 -22.00
CA LYS A 438 -17.80 25.26 -22.35
C LYS A 438 -18.48 26.31 -23.23
N ALA A 439 -18.78 25.94 -24.49
CA ALA A 439 -19.54 26.84 -25.36
C ALA A 439 -20.96 27.04 -24.83
N ASN A 440 -21.39 28.30 -24.79
CA ASN A 440 -22.75 28.68 -24.33
C ASN A 440 -23.91 28.19 -25.23
N THR A 441 -23.62 27.48 -26.30
CA THR A 441 -24.61 27.01 -27.27
C THR A 441 -24.35 25.56 -27.63
N ALA A 442 -25.31 24.71 -27.33
CA ALA A 442 -25.41 23.32 -27.74
C ALA A 442 -24.30 22.35 -27.22
N GLY A 443 -23.79 22.54 -26.00
CA GLY A 443 -23.12 21.47 -25.28
C GLY A 443 -21.76 21.01 -25.83
N LYS A 444 -21.07 21.80 -26.63
CA LYS A 444 -19.75 21.42 -27.15
C LYS A 444 -18.64 22.21 -26.46
N GLY A 445 -17.91 21.58 -25.57
CA GLY A 445 -16.67 22.10 -25.04
C GLY A 445 -15.58 22.16 -26.12
N SER A 446 -14.63 23.06 -25.95
CA SER A 446 -13.46 23.18 -26.83
C SER A 446 -12.26 23.72 -26.04
N TYR A 447 -11.06 23.36 -26.44
CA TYR A 447 -9.87 24.00 -25.89
C TYR A 447 -9.62 25.38 -26.50
N THR A 448 -9.24 26.33 -25.66
CA THR A 448 -8.65 27.59 -26.09
C THR A 448 -7.14 27.47 -25.96
N VAL A 449 -6.47 27.40 -27.09
CA VAL A 449 -5.01 27.42 -27.21
C VAL A 449 -4.67 28.56 -28.12
N THR A 450 -3.84 29.49 -27.67
CA THR A 450 -3.38 30.61 -28.48
C THR A 450 -1.93 30.38 -28.89
N ASN A 451 -1.61 30.71 -30.14
CA ASN A 451 -0.29 30.61 -30.69
C ASN A 451 0.33 32.01 -30.84
N TYR A 452 1.55 32.19 -30.34
CA TYR A 452 2.34 33.39 -30.58
C TYR A 452 3.75 33.02 -31.02
N ASN A 453 4.15 33.47 -32.24
CA ASN A 453 5.47 33.18 -32.83
C ASN A 453 5.86 31.69 -32.80
N GLY A 454 4.91 30.78 -33.01
CA GLY A 454 5.17 29.33 -33.00
C GLY A 454 5.30 28.70 -31.63
N VAL A 455 5.09 29.46 -30.57
CA VAL A 455 5.04 28.96 -29.20
C VAL A 455 3.57 28.79 -28.78
N TYR A 456 3.19 27.57 -28.42
CA TYR A 456 1.85 27.27 -27.90
C TYR A 456 1.84 27.48 -26.39
N GLY A 457 0.70 27.89 -25.84
CA GLY A 457 0.52 28.06 -24.40
C GLY A 457 0.66 29.50 -23.93
N ILE A 458 0.15 30.47 -24.69
CA ILE A 458 0.20 31.91 -24.34
C ILE A 458 -1.01 32.39 -23.53
N MET A 459 -1.93 31.53 -23.21
CA MET A 459 -3.06 31.85 -22.37
C MET A 459 -3.31 30.70 -21.41
N SER A 460 -3.47 31.02 -20.15
CA SER A 460 -3.85 30.07 -19.10
C SER A 460 -4.82 30.76 -18.15
N TYR A 461 -5.66 29.97 -17.55
CA TYR A 461 -6.59 30.42 -16.53
C TYR A 461 -6.27 29.65 -15.27
N MET A 462 -6.15 30.37 -14.14
CA MET A 462 -6.07 29.77 -12.82
C MET A 462 -7.36 30.11 -12.07
N ILE A 463 -8.06 29.07 -11.62
CA ILE A 463 -9.32 29.25 -10.91
C ILE A 463 -9.10 29.85 -9.53
N GLY A 464 -9.98 30.77 -9.14
CA GLY A 464 -10.11 31.30 -7.79
C GLY A 464 -11.44 30.90 -7.15
N SER A 465 -11.48 30.99 -5.84
CA SER A 465 -12.64 30.60 -5.02
C SER A 465 -13.69 31.68 -4.86
N SER A 466 -13.36 32.94 -5.16
CA SER A 466 -14.30 34.06 -4.99
C SER A 466 -15.36 34.09 -6.06
N ASN A 467 -16.63 34.14 -5.65
CA ASN A 467 -17.76 34.27 -6.53
C ASN A 467 -17.90 35.71 -7.06
N TYR A 468 -18.16 35.85 -8.36
CA TYR A 468 -18.49 37.11 -9.00
C TYR A 468 -20.00 37.32 -9.09
N GLN A 469 -20.73 36.32 -9.61
CA GLN A 469 -22.16 36.42 -9.84
C GLN A 469 -22.83 35.04 -9.89
N VAL A 470 -24.02 34.97 -9.34
CA VAL A 470 -24.96 33.85 -9.50
C VAL A 470 -26.17 34.34 -10.26
N THR A 471 -26.60 33.60 -11.29
CA THR A 471 -27.84 33.88 -12.03
C THR A 471 -28.74 32.66 -12.04
N THR A 472 -30.06 32.88 -11.90
CA THR A 472 -31.07 31.84 -11.88
C THR A 472 -32.02 31.93 -13.08
N ASN A 473 -32.66 30.82 -13.39
CA ASN A 473 -33.80 30.78 -14.30
C ASN A 473 -35.07 31.33 -13.61
N GLU A 474 -36.16 31.50 -14.38
CA GLU A 474 -37.44 31.96 -13.83
C GLU A 474 -38.04 31.02 -12.78
N ASP A 475 -37.71 29.72 -12.84
CA ASP A 475 -38.15 28.71 -11.89
C ASP A 475 -37.25 28.63 -10.63
N GLY A 476 -36.25 29.51 -10.51
CA GLY A 476 -35.30 29.55 -9.39
C GLY A 476 -34.12 28.57 -9.52
N SER A 477 -34.08 27.73 -10.54
CA SER A 477 -32.94 26.81 -10.77
C SER A 477 -31.68 27.58 -11.21
N LEU A 478 -30.51 26.98 -10.99
CA LEU A 478 -29.23 27.57 -11.35
C LEU A 478 -29.12 27.74 -12.87
N LYS A 479 -28.85 28.95 -13.33
CA LYS A 479 -28.63 29.25 -14.75
C LYS A 479 -27.14 29.38 -15.06
N ASN A 480 -26.41 30.14 -14.24
CA ASN A 480 -24.97 30.35 -14.40
C ASN A 480 -24.35 30.84 -13.10
N VAL A 481 -23.11 30.41 -12.87
CA VAL A 481 -22.23 30.92 -11.82
C VAL A 481 -20.92 31.37 -12.45
N GLN A 482 -20.41 32.49 -11.98
CA GLN A 482 -19.12 33.02 -12.39
C GLN A 482 -18.22 33.19 -11.18
N TYR A 483 -16.99 32.69 -11.30
CA TYR A 483 -15.92 32.88 -10.33
C TYR A 483 -14.81 33.72 -10.93
N TYR A 484 -13.95 34.30 -10.07
CA TYR A 484 -12.76 34.99 -10.52
C TYR A 484 -11.68 34.01 -10.93
N TYR A 485 -10.93 34.40 -11.95
CA TYR A 485 -9.78 33.68 -12.50
C TYR A 485 -8.59 34.63 -12.65
N LEU A 486 -7.40 34.16 -12.37
CA LEU A 486 -6.17 34.83 -12.80
C LEU A 486 -5.88 34.40 -14.25
N MET A 487 -5.80 35.37 -15.14
CA MET A 487 -5.68 35.17 -16.59
C MET A 487 -4.46 35.91 -17.16
N PRO A 488 -3.25 35.35 -17.05
CA PRO A 488 -2.11 35.90 -17.79
C PRO A 488 -2.31 35.66 -19.28
N THR A 489 -2.12 36.70 -20.07
CA THR A 489 -2.24 36.68 -21.52
C THR A 489 -0.99 37.28 -22.13
N TYR A 490 -0.36 36.54 -23.00
CA TYR A 490 0.79 37.00 -23.77
C TYR A 490 0.38 37.25 -25.22
N ASN A 491 0.44 38.48 -25.68
CA ASN A 491 0.41 38.79 -27.10
C ASN A 491 1.45 39.87 -27.43
N ALA A 492 1.91 39.93 -28.69
CA ALA A 492 2.97 40.83 -29.13
C ALA A 492 2.76 42.33 -28.84
N SER A 493 1.53 42.71 -28.54
CA SER A 493 1.13 44.11 -28.34
C SER A 493 0.76 44.43 -26.90
N ASN A 494 0.38 43.42 -26.13
CA ASN A 494 -0.12 43.57 -24.76
C ASN A 494 0.22 42.32 -23.95
N GLU A 495 1.21 42.40 -23.09
CA GLU A 495 1.40 41.47 -22.00
C GLU A 495 0.47 41.90 -20.89
N LYS A 496 -0.45 41.02 -20.50
CA LYS A 496 -1.48 41.30 -19.52
C LYS A 496 -1.56 40.18 -18.51
N VAL A 497 -1.69 40.53 -17.22
CA VAL A 497 -2.26 39.64 -16.22
C VAL A 497 -3.55 40.26 -15.77
N THR A 498 -4.65 39.53 -15.95
CA THR A 498 -5.98 40.03 -15.62
C THR A 498 -6.59 39.13 -14.58
N VAL A 499 -7.21 39.71 -13.54
CA VAL A 499 -8.14 39.00 -12.68
C VAL A 499 -9.53 39.32 -13.19
N ALA A 500 -10.20 38.37 -13.79
CA ALA A 500 -11.51 38.56 -14.36
C ALA A 500 -12.42 37.34 -14.04
N TYR A 501 -13.69 37.45 -14.36
CA TYR A 501 -14.64 36.37 -14.09
C TYR A 501 -14.78 35.43 -15.29
N GLY A 502 -15.05 34.16 -14.98
CA GLY A 502 -15.32 33.13 -15.97
C GLY A 502 -16.43 32.18 -15.53
N ASN A 503 -16.91 31.37 -16.46
CA ASN A 503 -17.97 30.40 -16.22
C ASN A 503 -17.44 29.25 -15.33
N PHE A 504 -18.23 28.82 -14.35
CA PHE A 504 -17.88 27.75 -13.40
C PHE A 504 -17.64 26.38 -14.06
N LEU A 505 -18.11 26.16 -15.28
CA LEU A 505 -17.88 24.93 -16.06
C LEU A 505 -16.63 25.01 -16.94
N ALA A 506 -15.86 26.10 -16.89
CA ALA A 506 -14.60 26.20 -17.59
C ALA A 506 -13.53 25.35 -16.88
N GLY A 507 -12.79 24.55 -17.65
CA GLY A 507 -11.64 23.83 -17.14
C GLY A 507 -10.42 24.74 -17.11
N ALA A 508 -9.84 24.96 -15.93
CA ALA A 508 -8.72 25.86 -15.66
C ALA A 508 -7.67 25.18 -14.76
N SER A 509 -6.46 25.67 -14.79
CA SER A 509 -5.41 25.25 -13.87
C SER A 509 -5.76 25.64 -12.43
N LEU A 510 -5.16 24.96 -11.47
CA LEU A 510 -5.26 25.29 -10.06
C LEU A 510 -3.86 25.36 -9.44
N ARG A 511 -3.59 26.42 -8.68
CA ARG A 511 -2.46 26.54 -7.75
C ARG A 511 -3.01 26.98 -6.41
N CYS A 512 -2.71 26.22 -5.38
CA CYS A 512 -3.19 26.50 -4.04
C CYS A 512 -2.29 27.54 -3.34
N VAL A 513 -2.86 28.23 -2.35
CA VAL A 513 -2.19 29.18 -1.47
C VAL A 513 -2.19 28.61 -0.05
N LYS A 514 -1.06 28.74 0.64
CA LYS A 514 -0.92 28.27 2.02
C LYS A 514 -1.74 29.15 2.97
N ASN A 515 -2.46 28.54 3.88
CA ASN A 515 -3.17 29.23 4.96
C ASN A 515 -2.16 29.98 5.86
N LYS A 516 -2.52 31.17 6.32
CA LYS A 516 -1.69 31.98 7.24
C LYS A 516 -1.80 31.50 8.67
#